data_bebdfa27d63a58982bc10f8b870cfc34
#
_entry.id   bebdfa27d63a58982bc10f8b870cfc34
#
_cell.length_a   1.000
_cell.length_b   1.000
_cell.length_c   1.000
_cell.angle_alpha   90.00
_cell.angle_beta   90.00
_cell.angle_gamma   90.00
#
_symmetry.space_group_name_H-M   'P 1'
#
loop_
_entity.id
_entity.type
_entity.pdbx_description
1 polymer ?
#
loop_
_entity_poly.entity_id
_entity_poly.type
_entity_poly.pdbx_seq_one_letter_code
_entity_poly.pdbx_strand_id
1 'polypeptide(L)'
;MTDTTSQATRKRQAARPMPGNFQRFAFNRDLLPRPADYYAAEGVKLLGGGGWRDALCPFHKDTKPSMRVFFATGAFRCMVCGAHGGDVLAFHMQRHGVRFIEAAKALGAWEVQR
;
A
#
# COMPACT_ATOMS: atom_id res chain seq x y z
N MET A 1 1.15 -22.50 -38.52
CA MET A 1 1.13 -22.03 -37.91
C MET A 1 1.16 -21.76 -37.18
N THR A 2 1.12 -21.80 -37.53
CA THR A 2 1.09 -21.19 -36.89
C THR A 2 0.97 -20.91 -35.75
N ASP A 3 0.95 -20.74 -36.12
CA ASP A 3 0.79 -20.20 -35.19
C ASP A 3 0.68 -20.06 -34.27
N THR A 4 0.81 -20.27 -34.85
CA THR A 4 0.67 -19.82 -34.07
C THR A 4 0.73 -19.54 -33.09
N THR A 5 0.90 -19.48 -33.77
CA THR A 5 0.82 -18.89 -32.98
C THR A 5 0.66 -18.57 -32.03
N SER A 6 0.75 -18.64 -32.63
CA SER A 6 0.42 -17.99 -31.88
C SER A 6 0.19 -17.79 -30.89
N GLN A 7 0.29 -17.83 -31.27
CA GLN A 7 -0.12 -17.29 -30.52
C GLN A 7 -0.37 -16.98 -29.54
N ALA A 8 -0.07 -17.27 -30.27
CA ALA A 8 -0.51 -16.62 -29.47
C ALA A 8 -0.82 -16.29 -28.57
N THR A 9 -0.66 -16.49 -29.07
CA THR A 9 -1.19 -15.83 -28.42
C THR A 9 -1.34 -15.63 -27.31
N ARG A 10 -1.19 -15.70 -27.55
CA ARG A 10 -1.53 -15.08 -26.73
C ARG A 10 -1.82 -14.82 -25.69
N LYS A 11 -1.77 -14.72 -25.66
CA LYS A 11 -2.23 -13.96 -24.91
C LYS A 11 -2.54 -13.52 -24.08
N ARG A 12 -2.47 -13.46 -24.27
CA ARG A 12 -2.82 -12.54 -23.65
C ARG A 12 -3.67 -12.29 -23.06
N GLN A 13 -3.63 -13.01 -22.83
CA GLN A 13 -4.61 -12.47 -22.56
C GLN A 13 -4.85 -11.31 -22.11
N ALA A 14 -4.79 -10.92 -22.58
CA ALA A 14 -5.12 -9.56 -22.36
C ALA A 14 -6.40 -9.44 -21.58
N ALA A 15 -6.46 -8.43 -20.78
CA ALA A 15 -7.65 -8.18 -20.02
C ALA A 15 -8.83 -7.99 -20.98
N ARG A 16 -9.92 -8.60 -20.69
CA ARG A 16 -11.09 -8.41 -21.49
C ARG A 16 -11.78 -7.13 -21.18
N PRO A 17 -12.34 -6.45 -22.17
CA PRO A 17 -13.15 -5.28 -21.88
C PRO A 17 -14.36 -5.68 -21.07
N MET A 18 -14.72 -4.87 -20.13
CA MET A 18 -15.92 -5.07 -19.34
C MET A 18 -17.13 -4.58 -20.10
N PRO A 19 -18.32 -5.15 -19.84
CA PRO A 19 -19.53 -4.62 -20.43
C PRO A 19 -19.69 -3.14 -20.09
N GLY A 20 -20.30 -2.39 -20.98
CA GLY A 20 -20.39 -0.95 -20.83
C GLY A 20 -21.11 -0.48 -19.59
N ASN A 21 -22.09 -1.23 -19.13
CA ASN A 21 -22.84 -0.86 -17.93
C ASN A 21 -22.25 -1.45 -16.65
N PHE A 22 -21.10 -2.09 -16.76
CA PHE A 22 -20.50 -2.75 -15.63
C PHE A 22 -19.63 -1.77 -14.87
N GLN A 23 -19.82 -1.69 -13.55
CA GLN A 23 -19.00 -0.84 -12.71
C GLN A 23 -17.77 -1.60 -12.25
N ARG A 24 -16.64 -0.93 -12.31
CA ARG A 24 -15.38 -1.51 -11.87
C ARG A 24 -14.90 -0.83 -10.62
N PHE A 25 -14.31 -1.63 -9.75
CA PHE A 25 -13.67 -1.12 -8.55
C PHE A 25 -12.17 -1.23 -8.71
N ALA A 26 -11.47 -0.23 -8.30
CA ALA A 26 -10.01 -0.21 -8.43
C ALA A 26 -9.39 0.58 -7.30
N PHE A 27 -8.17 0.16 -6.97
CA PHE A 27 -7.35 0.87 -6.02
C PHE A 27 -6.81 2.13 -6.69
N ASN A 28 -6.99 3.26 -6.03
CA ASN A 28 -6.45 4.52 -6.50
C ASN A 28 -5.44 5.02 -5.48
N ARG A 29 -4.17 4.90 -5.82
CA ARG A 29 -3.08 5.28 -4.94
C ARG A 29 -3.13 6.77 -4.57
N ASP A 30 -3.62 7.59 -5.47
CA ASP A 30 -3.70 9.03 -5.23
C ASP A 30 -4.67 9.42 -4.11
N LEU A 31 -5.55 8.50 -3.75
CA LEU A 31 -6.51 8.72 -2.67
C LEU A 31 -6.00 8.25 -1.31
N LEU A 32 -4.81 7.67 -1.25
CA LEU A 32 -4.23 7.30 0.03
C LEU A 32 -3.97 8.55 0.85
N PRO A 33 -4.14 8.47 2.18
CA PRO A 33 -3.82 9.61 3.03
C PRO A 33 -2.34 9.94 2.97
N ARG A 34 -2.02 11.19 3.24
CA ARG A 34 -0.61 11.57 3.29
C ARG A 34 0.07 10.82 4.43
N PRO A 35 1.32 10.41 4.24
CA PRO A 35 2.01 9.62 5.27
C PRO A 35 2.01 10.28 6.64
N ALA A 36 2.28 11.58 6.71
CA ALA A 36 2.31 12.27 7.99
C ALA A 36 0.97 12.16 8.71
N ASP A 37 -0.12 12.38 8.00
CA ASP A 37 -1.46 12.32 8.57
C ASP A 37 -1.82 10.90 8.97
N TYR A 38 -1.50 9.95 8.12
CA TYR A 38 -1.82 8.55 8.39
C TYR A 38 -1.09 8.05 9.63
N TYR A 39 0.22 8.27 9.70
CA TYR A 39 1.00 7.77 10.83
C TYR A 39 0.60 8.46 12.13
N ALA A 40 0.26 9.74 12.08
CA ALA A 40 -0.23 10.44 13.26
C ALA A 40 -1.53 9.81 13.76
N ALA A 41 -2.44 9.48 12.84
CA ALA A 41 -3.71 8.85 13.20
C ALA A 41 -3.51 7.45 13.80
N GLU A 42 -2.43 6.76 13.39
CA GLU A 42 -2.11 5.44 13.93
C GLU A 42 -1.32 5.52 15.24
N GLY A 43 -1.06 6.71 15.72
CA GLY A 43 -0.30 6.87 16.94
C GLY A 43 1.20 6.70 16.76
N VAL A 44 1.68 6.73 15.53
CA VAL A 44 3.11 6.60 15.23
C VAL A 44 3.70 7.98 15.09
N LYS A 45 4.59 8.34 16.01
CA LYS A 45 5.22 9.65 16.00
C LYS A 45 6.49 9.60 15.15
N LEU A 46 6.52 10.41 14.11
CA LEU A 46 7.69 10.50 13.24
C LEU A 46 8.65 11.53 13.82
N LEU A 47 9.88 11.11 14.04
CA LEU A 47 10.90 11.93 14.70
C LEU A 47 11.92 12.44 13.71
N GLY A 48 12.42 13.64 13.95
CA GLY A 48 13.45 14.24 13.13
C GLY A 48 12.91 14.91 11.89
N GLY A 49 13.78 15.14 10.94
CA GLY A 49 13.42 15.77 9.67
C GLY A 49 14.04 15.01 8.52
N GLY A 50 13.88 15.54 7.32
CA GLY A 50 14.43 14.91 6.15
C GLY A 50 13.52 13.85 5.57
N GLY A 51 14.07 13.04 4.65
CA GLY A 51 13.28 12.04 3.93
C GLY A 51 12.90 10.87 4.80
N TRP A 52 13.86 10.30 5.52
CA TRP A 52 13.63 9.18 6.41
C TRP A 52 13.51 9.67 7.83
N ARG A 53 12.45 9.23 8.51
CA ARG A 53 12.18 9.64 9.89
C ARG A 53 12.15 8.43 10.79
N ASP A 54 12.61 8.61 12.02
CA ASP A 54 12.63 7.52 12.99
C ASP A 54 11.30 7.45 13.74
N ALA A 55 10.93 6.24 14.14
CA ALA A 55 9.70 6.03 14.90
C ALA A 55 9.80 4.78 15.74
N LEU A 56 9.00 4.73 16.80
CA LEU A 56 8.82 3.48 17.55
C LEU A 56 8.00 2.53 16.69
N CYS A 57 8.44 1.30 16.59
CA CYS A 57 7.77 0.30 15.78
C CYS A 57 6.55 -0.26 16.52
N PRO A 58 5.36 -0.21 15.93
CA PRO A 58 4.17 -0.76 16.59
C PRO A 58 4.01 -2.26 16.43
N PHE A 59 4.87 -2.91 15.62
CA PHE A 59 4.76 -4.34 15.36
C PHE A 59 5.45 -5.19 16.43
N HIS A 60 6.21 -4.55 17.31
CA HIS A 60 6.81 -5.23 18.44
C HIS A 60 6.97 -4.23 19.57
N LYS A 61 7.28 -4.73 20.77
CA LYS A 61 7.48 -3.83 21.91
C LYS A 61 8.80 -3.10 21.71
N ASP A 62 8.71 -1.81 21.47
CA ASP A 62 9.86 -0.99 21.09
C ASP A 62 10.04 0.14 22.12
N THR A 63 11.25 0.24 22.66
CA THR A 63 11.57 1.31 23.60
C THR A 63 12.49 2.34 23.02
N LYS A 64 13.10 2.04 21.88
CA LYS A 64 13.94 2.96 21.14
C LYS A 64 13.50 2.96 19.70
N PRO A 65 13.52 4.12 19.03
CA PRO A 65 13.08 4.16 17.63
C PRO A 65 13.89 3.20 16.78
N SER A 66 13.23 2.17 16.27
CA SER A 66 13.87 1.17 15.41
C SER A 66 13.24 1.10 14.04
N MET A 67 12.10 1.78 13.83
CA MET A 67 11.45 1.83 12.54
C MET A 67 11.81 3.12 11.84
N ARG A 68 11.99 3.04 10.53
CA ARG A 68 12.23 4.21 9.70
C ARG A 68 11.11 4.34 8.70
N VAL A 69 10.67 5.57 8.49
CA VAL A 69 9.56 5.87 7.60
C VAL A 69 10.03 6.91 6.59
N PHE A 70 9.80 6.62 5.30
CA PHE A 70 10.10 7.60 4.28
C PHE A 70 8.92 8.57 4.17
N PHE A 71 9.19 9.82 4.48
CA PHE A 71 8.14 10.81 4.67
C PHE A 71 7.29 11.02 3.42
N ALA A 72 7.90 10.98 2.25
CA ALA A 72 7.20 11.29 1.01
C ALA A 72 6.22 10.20 0.58
N THR A 73 6.55 8.92 0.81
CA THR A 73 5.75 7.81 0.30
C THR A 73 5.07 7.00 1.39
N GLY A 74 5.54 7.12 2.63
CA GLY A 74 5.04 6.27 3.71
C GLY A 74 5.69 4.91 3.79
N ALA A 75 6.70 4.66 2.96
CA ALA A 75 7.46 3.42 3.04
C ALA A 75 8.04 3.28 4.44
N PHE A 76 8.11 2.05 4.94
CA PHE A 76 8.60 1.84 6.30
C PHE A 76 9.43 0.57 6.39
N ARG A 77 10.30 0.55 7.38
CA ARG A 77 11.11 -0.62 7.67
C ARG A 77 11.56 -0.58 9.12
N CYS A 78 11.34 -1.68 9.83
CA CYS A 78 11.84 -1.83 11.18
C CYS A 78 13.15 -2.60 11.15
N MET A 79 14.18 -2.04 11.75
CA MET A 79 15.50 -2.65 11.76
C MET A 79 15.60 -3.81 12.77
N VAL A 80 14.62 -3.94 13.65
CA VAL A 80 14.62 -4.98 14.67
C VAL A 80 13.76 -6.16 14.28
N CYS A 81 12.49 -5.93 13.96
CA CYS A 81 11.58 -7.04 13.64
C CYS A 81 11.43 -7.32 12.15
N GLY A 82 12.00 -6.47 11.30
CA GLY A 82 11.97 -6.68 9.86
C GLY A 82 10.68 -6.32 9.16
N ALA A 83 9.69 -5.78 9.88
CA ALA A 83 8.46 -5.34 9.23
C ALA A 83 8.79 -4.25 8.22
N HIS A 84 8.19 -4.34 7.03
CA HIS A 84 8.48 -3.36 5.98
C HIS A 84 7.36 -3.31 4.97
N GLY A 85 7.33 -2.23 4.23
CA GLY A 85 6.38 -2.04 3.14
C GLY A 85 6.66 -0.74 2.41
N GLY A 86 6.03 -0.58 1.26
CA GLY A 86 6.31 0.54 0.37
C GLY A 86 5.44 1.77 0.57
N ASP A 87 4.38 1.67 1.35
CA ASP A 87 3.46 2.80 1.54
C ASP A 87 2.57 2.57 2.76
N VAL A 88 1.68 3.54 3.00
CA VAL A 88 0.77 3.45 4.15
C VAL A 88 -0.22 2.30 4.01
N LEU A 89 -0.54 1.89 2.79
CA LEU A 89 -1.43 0.76 2.58
C LEU A 89 -0.80 -0.52 3.11
N ALA A 90 0.46 -0.76 2.78
CA ALA A 90 1.19 -1.92 3.28
C ALA A 90 1.26 -1.90 4.80
N PHE A 91 1.49 -0.72 5.39
CA PHE A 91 1.51 -0.57 6.83
C PHE A 91 0.16 -0.96 7.44
N HIS A 92 -0.92 -0.44 6.85
CA HIS A 92 -2.26 -0.70 7.37
C HIS A 92 -2.61 -2.19 7.33
N MET A 93 -2.27 -2.85 6.22
CA MET A 93 -2.52 -4.28 6.08
C MET A 93 -1.83 -5.08 7.18
N GLN A 94 -0.58 -4.76 7.45
CA GLN A 94 0.20 -5.48 8.47
C GLN A 94 -0.23 -5.11 9.88
N ARG A 95 -0.47 -3.83 10.12
CA ARG A 95 -0.79 -3.33 11.46
C ARG A 95 -2.13 -3.85 11.95
N HIS A 96 -3.11 -3.94 11.06
CA HIS A 96 -4.47 -4.33 11.41
C HIS A 96 -4.83 -5.74 10.95
N GLY A 97 -3.93 -6.42 10.27
CA GLY A 97 -4.18 -7.79 9.84
C GLY A 97 -5.29 -7.91 8.81
N VAL A 98 -5.41 -6.94 7.92
CA VAL A 98 -6.47 -6.93 6.93
C VAL A 98 -5.90 -7.13 5.53
N ARG A 99 -6.76 -7.52 4.61
CA ARG A 99 -6.37 -7.76 3.24
C ARG A 99 -6.30 -6.45 2.45
N PHE A 100 -5.71 -6.55 1.27
CA PHE A 100 -5.50 -5.39 0.41
C PHE A 100 -6.78 -4.58 0.18
N ILE A 101 -7.86 -5.23 -0.23
CA ILE A 101 -9.10 -4.52 -0.52
C ILE A 101 -9.68 -3.87 0.72
N GLU A 102 -9.64 -4.57 1.84
CA GLU A 102 -10.15 -4.02 3.09
C GLU A 102 -9.34 -2.80 3.53
N ALA A 103 -8.02 -2.88 3.41
CA ALA A 103 -7.17 -1.76 3.75
C ALA A 103 -7.42 -0.58 2.81
N ALA A 104 -7.53 -0.85 1.51
CA ALA A 104 -7.77 0.21 0.54
C ALA A 104 -9.08 0.94 0.82
N LYS A 105 -10.12 0.19 1.16
CA LYS A 105 -11.41 0.78 1.52
C LYS A 105 -11.32 1.61 2.80
N ALA A 106 -10.62 1.08 3.79
CA ALA A 106 -10.47 1.77 5.07
C ALA A 106 -9.74 3.09 4.91
N LEU A 107 -8.79 3.15 3.98
CA LEU A 107 -8.01 4.36 3.74
C LEU A 107 -8.66 5.29 2.69
N GLY A 108 -9.82 4.92 2.16
CA GLY A 108 -10.52 5.76 1.18
C GLY A 108 -9.94 5.70 -0.21
N ALA A 109 -9.14 4.67 -0.51
CA ALA A 109 -8.44 4.56 -1.79
C ALA A 109 -9.06 3.53 -2.72
N TRP A 110 -10.21 3.01 -2.38
CA TRP A 110 -10.93 2.04 -3.21
C TRP A 110 -12.14 2.73 -3.81
N GLU A 111 -12.22 2.81 -5.12
CA GLU A 111 -13.30 3.55 -5.75
C GLU A 111 -13.89 2.78 -6.91
N VAL A 112 -15.11 3.17 -7.27
CA VAL A 112 -15.79 2.64 -8.45
C VAL A 112 -15.29 3.41 -9.65
N GLN A 113 -14.88 2.69 -10.69
CA GLN A 113 -14.47 3.29 -11.96
C GLN A 113 -15.53 2.99 -13.02
N ARG A 114 -15.76 3.97 -13.87
CA ARG A 114 -16.78 3.85 -14.91
C ARG A 114 -16.17 3.96 -16.28
#